data_e0083798326200ab1650174076670d03
#
_entry.id   e0083798326200ab1650174076670d03
#
_cell.length_a   1.000
_cell.length_b   1.000
_cell.length_c   1.000
_cell.angle_alpha   90.00
_cell.angle_beta   90.00
_cell.angle_gamma   90.00
#
_symmetry.space_group_name_H-M   'P 1'
#
loop_
_entity.id
_entity.type
_entity.pdbx_description
1 polymer ?
#
loop_
_entity_poly.entity_id
_entity_poly.type
_entity_poly.pdbx_seq_one_letter_code
_entity_poly.pdbx_strand_id
1 'polypeptide(L)'
;MLGEKTIYVLSDSVGETAELVVKAGLSQFNGVDYQISRIPYVEDKETIDEALQMAKDTSGIISFTLVDPKLRKYIKEQAEKLNIEAVDIMGPTMEAMERAFQKPPRLEAGLVHKLDEDYFKRVEAIEFAVKYDDGRDPRGIARADIILIGVSRTS
;
A
#
# COMPACT_ATOMS: atom_id res chain seq x y z
N MET A 1 -4.01 -18.19 29.18
CA MET A 1 -3.43 -17.06 28.38
C MET A 1 -3.62 -17.40 26.91
N LEU A 2 -4.29 -16.54 26.19
CA LEU A 2 -4.29 -16.62 24.74
C LEU A 2 -2.87 -16.23 24.31
N GLY A 3 -2.15 -17.12 23.61
CA GLY A 3 -0.82 -16.84 23.11
C GLY A 3 -0.82 -15.64 22.17
N GLU A 4 0.35 -15.05 21.93
CA GLU A 4 0.54 -13.96 20.99
C GLU A 4 -0.07 -14.31 19.62
N LYS A 5 -1.00 -13.49 19.14
CA LYS A 5 -1.67 -13.68 17.86
C LYS A 5 -0.94 -12.95 16.75
N THR A 6 -0.69 -13.62 15.66
CA THR A 6 -0.06 -12.99 14.49
C THR A 6 -1.10 -12.65 13.45
N ILE A 7 -1.06 -11.41 12.93
CA ILE A 7 -1.86 -10.97 11.80
C ILE A 7 -0.92 -10.77 10.61
N TYR A 8 -1.11 -11.58 9.59
CA TYR A 8 -0.36 -11.52 8.35
C TYR A 8 -1.04 -10.55 7.38
N VAL A 9 -0.29 -9.54 6.98
CA VAL A 9 -0.77 -8.49 6.08
C VAL A 9 -0.18 -8.70 4.69
N LEU A 10 -0.99 -9.18 3.75
CA LEU A 10 -0.59 -9.44 2.37
C LEU A 10 -0.98 -8.27 1.46
N SER A 11 -0.07 -7.86 0.60
CA SER A 11 -0.31 -6.79 -0.38
C SER A 11 0.48 -7.03 -1.66
N ASP A 12 -0.09 -6.66 -2.79
CA ASP A 12 0.61 -6.57 -4.09
C ASP A 12 1.46 -5.29 -4.24
N SER A 13 1.54 -4.48 -3.18
CA SER A 13 2.41 -3.32 -3.04
C SER A 13 3.12 -3.38 -1.68
N VAL A 14 3.37 -2.25 -1.03
CA VAL A 14 4.13 -2.18 0.24
C VAL A 14 3.36 -2.62 1.49
N GLY A 15 2.03 -2.68 1.43
CA GLY A 15 1.18 -3.20 2.51
C GLY A 15 0.77 -2.19 3.59
N GLU A 16 1.01 -0.91 3.40
CA GLU A 16 0.69 0.14 4.39
C GLU A 16 -0.80 0.27 4.66
N THR A 17 -1.64 0.22 3.61
CA THR A 17 -3.09 0.36 3.74
C THR A 17 -3.68 -0.73 4.61
N ALA A 18 -3.32 -1.99 4.34
CA ALA A 18 -3.81 -3.12 5.12
C ALA A 18 -3.30 -3.06 6.56
N GLU A 19 -2.05 -2.69 6.78
CA GLU A 19 -1.49 -2.53 8.12
C GLU A 19 -2.20 -1.45 8.93
N LEU A 20 -2.53 -0.30 8.31
CA LEU A 20 -3.30 0.76 8.96
C LEU A 20 -4.69 0.30 9.38
N VAL A 21 -5.40 -0.43 8.51
CA VAL A 21 -6.72 -0.97 8.82
C VAL A 21 -6.64 -1.98 9.97
N VAL A 22 -5.65 -2.87 9.95
CA VAL A 22 -5.40 -3.84 11.03
C VAL A 22 -5.11 -3.13 12.34
N LYS A 23 -4.23 -2.12 12.35
CA LYS A 23 -3.93 -1.32 13.55
C LYS A 23 -5.17 -0.61 14.09
N ALA A 24 -5.97 -0.01 13.21
CA ALA A 24 -7.22 0.63 13.59
C ALA A 24 -8.21 -0.37 14.21
N GLY A 25 -8.33 -1.56 13.63
CA GLY A 25 -9.13 -2.63 14.20
C GLY A 25 -8.63 -3.07 15.58
N LEU A 26 -7.33 -3.34 15.69
CA LEU A 26 -6.71 -3.78 16.95
C LEU A 26 -6.88 -2.77 18.09
N SER A 27 -6.91 -1.48 17.80
CA SER A 27 -7.15 -0.44 18.82
C SER A 27 -8.48 -0.56 19.53
N GLN A 28 -9.40 -1.34 18.99
CA GLN A 28 -10.72 -1.61 19.61
C GLN A 28 -10.70 -2.79 20.60
N PHE A 29 -9.56 -3.50 20.72
CA PHE A 29 -9.41 -4.67 21.58
C PHE A 29 -8.37 -4.40 22.67
N ASN A 30 -8.79 -4.34 23.92
CA ASN A 30 -7.90 -4.14 25.05
C ASN A 30 -7.28 -5.47 25.53
N GLY A 31 -5.99 -5.43 25.86
CA GLY A 31 -5.31 -6.56 26.52
C GLY A 31 -5.06 -7.77 25.61
N VAL A 32 -4.99 -7.56 24.29
CA VAL A 32 -4.62 -8.59 23.33
C VAL A 32 -3.17 -8.37 22.92
N ASP A 33 -2.34 -9.38 23.14
CA ASP A 33 -0.98 -9.41 22.60
C ASP A 33 -1.03 -9.86 21.14
N TYR A 34 -0.45 -9.06 20.24
CA TYR A 34 -0.44 -9.33 18.80
C TYR A 34 0.87 -8.93 18.15
N GLN A 35 1.18 -9.62 17.07
CA GLN A 35 2.25 -9.27 16.16
C GLN A 35 1.66 -9.03 14.76
N ILE A 36 2.15 -8.02 14.03
CA ILE A 36 1.82 -7.81 12.63
C ILE A 36 3.02 -8.23 11.79
N SER A 37 2.81 -9.16 10.88
CA SER A 37 3.79 -9.62 9.90
C SER A 37 3.37 -9.18 8.50
N ARG A 38 4.15 -8.29 7.89
CA ARG A 38 3.86 -7.76 6.56
C ARG A 38 4.51 -8.64 5.49
N ILE A 39 3.73 -9.02 4.49
CA ILE A 39 4.16 -9.75 3.29
C ILE A 39 3.82 -8.89 2.07
N PRO A 40 4.76 -8.01 1.65
CA PRO A 40 4.55 -7.12 0.51
C PRO A 40 4.85 -7.82 -0.82
N TYR A 41 4.44 -7.18 -1.92
CA TYR A 41 4.73 -7.58 -3.30
C TYR A 41 4.29 -9.01 -3.64
N VAL A 42 3.10 -9.38 -3.17
CA VAL A 42 2.50 -10.69 -3.46
C VAL A 42 2.01 -10.69 -4.92
N GLU A 43 2.64 -11.51 -5.75
CA GLU A 43 2.35 -11.61 -7.19
C GLU A 43 1.95 -13.02 -7.62
N ASP A 44 2.15 -14.02 -6.78
CA ASP A 44 1.95 -15.43 -7.10
C ASP A 44 1.21 -16.21 -5.99
N LYS A 45 0.81 -17.43 -6.32
CA LYS A 45 0.11 -18.33 -5.41
C LYS A 45 1.04 -18.96 -4.39
N GLU A 46 2.29 -19.16 -4.74
CA GLU A 46 3.31 -19.77 -3.89
C GLU A 46 3.51 -18.92 -2.63
N THR A 47 3.68 -17.62 -2.78
CA THR A 47 3.77 -16.66 -1.65
C THR A 47 2.50 -16.68 -0.79
N ILE A 48 1.32 -16.82 -1.42
CA ILE A 48 0.04 -16.93 -0.70
C ILE A 48 -0.01 -18.23 0.13
N ASP A 49 0.41 -19.35 -0.45
CA ASP A 49 0.40 -20.65 0.23
C ASP A 49 1.36 -20.66 1.43
N GLU A 50 2.53 -20.04 1.31
CA GLU A 50 3.47 -19.84 2.41
C GLU A 50 2.84 -19.01 3.54
N ALA A 51 2.18 -17.91 3.20
CA ALA A 51 1.50 -17.06 4.17
C ALA A 51 0.35 -17.79 4.88
N LEU A 52 -0.43 -18.58 4.15
CA LEU A 52 -1.49 -19.41 4.71
C LEU A 52 -0.94 -20.48 5.65
N GLN A 53 0.19 -21.11 5.30
CA GLN A 53 0.83 -22.09 6.17
C GLN A 53 1.33 -21.44 7.46
N MET A 54 1.99 -20.27 7.38
CA MET A 54 2.40 -19.49 8.56
C MET A 54 1.21 -19.13 9.44
N ALA A 55 0.09 -18.69 8.83
CA ALA A 55 -1.12 -18.33 9.57
C ALA A 55 -1.73 -19.56 10.26
N LYS A 56 -1.71 -20.71 9.62
CA LYS A 56 -2.15 -21.98 10.22
C LYS A 56 -1.31 -22.38 11.42
N ASP A 57 0.00 -22.31 11.30
CA ASP A 57 0.95 -22.73 12.35
C ASP A 57 0.88 -21.86 13.59
N THR A 58 0.56 -20.55 13.42
CA THR A 58 0.44 -19.58 14.51
C THR A 58 -1.00 -19.35 14.96
N SER A 59 -1.97 -20.05 14.38
CA SER A 59 -3.41 -19.74 14.55
C SER A 59 -3.69 -18.25 14.29
N GLY A 60 -3.03 -17.69 13.29
CA GLY A 60 -3.08 -16.30 12.91
C GLY A 60 -4.26 -15.94 12.00
N ILE A 61 -4.33 -14.66 11.65
CA ILE A 61 -5.34 -14.08 10.74
C ILE A 61 -4.62 -13.55 9.50
N ILE A 62 -5.27 -13.67 8.34
CA ILE A 62 -4.79 -13.02 7.11
C ILE A 62 -5.66 -11.80 6.81
N SER A 63 -5.02 -10.67 6.55
CA SER A 63 -5.66 -9.45 6.06
C SER A 63 -4.96 -9.01 4.78
N PHE A 64 -5.70 -8.75 3.71
CA PHE A 64 -5.04 -8.51 2.42
C PHE A 64 -5.65 -7.39 1.59
N THR A 65 -4.79 -6.74 0.80
CA THR A 65 -5.11 -5.68 -0.16
C THR A 65 -4.55 -6.05 -1.53
N LEU A 66 -5.14 -7.03 -2.20
CA LEU A 66 -4.78 -7.41 -3.56
C LEU A 66 -5.79 -6.86 -4.54
N VAL A 67 -5.33 -6.33 -5.68
CA VAL A 67 -6.20 -5.84 -6.75
C VAL A 67 -6.60 -6.94 -7.72
N ASP A 68 -5.76 -7.97 -7.93
CA ASP A 68 -6.07 -9.09 -8.82
C ASP A 68 -7.21 -9.96 -8.26
N PRO A 69 -8.35 -10.04 -8.94
CA PRO A 69 -9.49 -10.83 -8.47
C PRO A 69 -9.20 -12.34 -8.42
N LYS A 70 -8.26 -12.85 -9.23
CA LYS A 70 -7.88 -14.27 -9.22
C LYS A 70 -7.12 -14.62 -7.94
N LEU A 71 -6.17 -13.78 -7.53
CA LEU A 71 -5.42 -13.98 -6.30
C LEU A 71 -6.31 -13.77 -5.06
N ARG A 72 -7.21 -12.77 -5.06
CA ARG A 72 -8.19 -12.59 -3.99
C ARG A 72 -9.09 -13.81 -3.81
N LYS A 73 -9.61 -14.34 -4.91
CA LYS A 73 -10.42 -15.55 -4.89
C LYS A 73 -9.62 -16.74 -4.35
N TYR A 74 -8.38 -16.89 -4.81
CA TYR A 74 -7.50 -17.98 -4.38
C TYR A 74 -7.26 -17.95 -2.86
N ILE A 75 -6.92 -16.78 -2.29
CA ILE A 75 -6.74 -16.65 -0.84
C ILE A 75 -8.01 -17.10 -0.08
N LYS A 76 -9.18 -16.60 -0.49
CA LYS A 76 -10.44 -16.92 0.17
C LYS A 76 -10.72 -18.42 0.16
N GLU A 77 -10.58 -19.07 -0.99
CA GLU A 77 -10.82 -20.51 -1.14
C GLU A 77 -9.83 -21.37 -0.34
N GLN A 78 -8.55 -21.00 -0.32
CA GLN A 78 -7.56 -21.75 0.44
C GLN A 78 -7.67 -21.50 1.96
N ALA A 79 -7.92 -20.26 2.37
CA ALA A 79 -8.16 -19.93 3.78
C ALA A 79 -9.36 -20.69 4.34
N GLU A 80 -10.46 -20.77 3.59
CA GLU A 80 -11.66 -21.55 3.98
C GLU A 80 -11.32 -23.04 4.16
N LYS A 81 -10.59 -23.65 3.20
CA LYS A 81 -10.16 -25.06 3.31
C LYS A 81 -9.27 -25.34 4.53
N LEU A 82 -8.46 -24.35 4.91
CA LEU A 82 -7.53 -24.47 6.03
C LEU A 82 -8.14 -23.98 7.36
N ASN A 83 -9.38 -23.52 7.35
CA ASN A 83 -10.06 -22.90 8.48
C ASN A 83 -9.29 -21.70 9.08
N ILE A 84 -8.80 -20.83 8.20
CA ILE A 84 -8.08 -19.60 8.53
C ILE A 84 -8.99 -18.41 8.28
N GLU A 85 -9.06 -17.47 9.23
CA GLU A 85 -9.73 -16.20 9.04
C GLU A 85 -8.96 -15.32 8.04
N ALA A 86 -9.61 -14.95 6.93
CA ALA A 86 -9.00 -14.12 5.89
C ALA A 86 -9.93 -12.96 5.50
N VAL A 87 -9.42 -11.74 5.59
CA VAL A 87 -10.16 -10.50 5.35
C VAL A 87 -9.66 -9.81 4.09
N ASP A 88 -10.54 -9.72 3.10
CA ASP A 88 -10.33 -8.95 1.87
C ASP A 88 -10.73 -7.49 2.10
N ILE A 89 -9.76 -6.60 2.24
CA ILE A 89 -10.00 -5.17 2.48
C ILE A 89 -10.33 -4.44 1.17
N MET A 90 -9.60 -4.77 0.10
CA MET A 90 -9.66 -4.02 -1.16
C MET A 90 -10.84 -4.44 -2.05
N GLY A 91 -11.12 -5.73 -2.12
CA GLY A 91 -12.10 -6.29 -3.05
C GLY A 91 -13.50 -5.69 -2.91
N PRO A 92 -14.15 -5.80 -1.75
CA PRO A 92 -15.49 -5.25 -1.55
C PRO A 92 -15.58 -3.75 -1.80
N THR A 93 -14.50 -3.01 -1.46
CA THR A 93 -14.41 -1.56 -1.70
C THR A 93 -14.39 -1.25 -3.19
N MET A 94 -13.53 -1.92 -3.96
CA MET A 94 -13.44 -1.74 -5.41
C MET A 94 -14.75 -2.14 -6.11
N GLU A 95 -15.36 -3.24 -5.71
CA GLU A 95 -16.63 -3.72 -6.28
C GLU A 95 -17.79 -2.72 -6.03
N ALA A 96 -17.82 -2.10 -4.85
CA ALA A 96 -18.79 -1.05 -4.56
C ALA A 96 -18.57 0.19 -5.43
N MET A 97 -17.31 0.61 -5.60
CA MET A 97 -16.93 1.73 -6.47
C MET A 97 -17.23 1.45 -7.94
N GLU A 98 -16.95 0.24 -8.43
CA GLU A 98 -17.26 -0.18 -9.79
C GLU A 98 -18.76 -0.04 -10.10
N ARG A 99 -19.61 -0.51 -9.18
CA ARG A 99 -21.07 -0.37 -9.31
C ARG A 99 -21.52 1.09 -9.27
N ALA A 100 -20.93 1.90 -8.40
CA ALA A 100 -21.31 3.31 -8.25
C ALA A 100 -20.85 4.18 -9.43
N PHE A 101 -19.65 3.95 -9.92
CA PHE A 101 -19.05 4.75 -11.00
C PHE A 101 -19.36 4.20 -12.39
N GLN A 102 -19.89 2.98 -12.48
CA GLN A 102 -20.15 2.25 -13.73
C GLN A 102 -18.88 2.18 -14.62
N LYS A 103 -17.73 2.00 -13.99
CA LYS A 103 -16.43 1.89 -14.64
C LYS A 103 -15.64 0.75 -14.00
N PRO A 104 -14.99 -0.12 -14.80
CA PRO A 104 -14.16 -1.18 -14.26
C PRO A 104 -12.91 -0.60 -13.58
N PRO A 105 -12.41 -1.23 -12.50
CA PRO A 105 -11.15 -0.85 -11.89
C PRO A 105 -9.96 -1.17 -12.81
N ARG A 106 -8.87 -0.43 -12.67
CA ARG A 106 -7.64 -0.61 -13.47
C ARG A 106 -6.89 -1.89 -13.11
N LEU A 107 -7.08 -2.41 -11.92
CA LEU A 107 -6.41 -3.61 -11.37
C LEU A 107 -4.87 -3.54 -11.40
N GLU A 108 -4.33 -2.35 -11.25
CA GLU A 108 -2.89 -2.12 -11.18
C GLU A 108 -2.45 -1.96 -9.71
N ALA A 109 -1.50 -2.78 -9.28
CA ALA A 109 -0.92 -2.70 -7.96
C ALA A 109 -0.14 -1.39 -7.74
N GLY A 110 -0.20 -0.87 -6.52
CA GLY A 110 0.64 0.25 -6.10
C GLY A 110 0.31 1.61 -6.72
N LEU A 111 -0.86 1.80 -7.35
CA LEU A 111 -1.25 3.07 -7.98
C LEU A 111 -1.22 4.26 -7.01
N VAL A 112 -1.62 4.06 -5.75
CA VAL A 112 -1.58 5.11 -4.73
C VAL A 112 -0.15 5.64 -4.55
N HIS A 113 0.83 4.74 -4.48
CA HIS A 113 2.24 5.13 -4.33
C HIS A 113 2.80 5.83 -5.57
N LYS A 114 2.37 5.43 -6.76
CA LYS A 114 2.75 6.15 -7.99
C LYS A 114 2.23 7.59 -8.00
N LEU A 115 1.00 7.80 -7.54
CA LEU A 115 0.42 9.13 -7.41
C LEU A 115 1.13 9.97 -6.35
N ASP A 116 1.48 9.36 -5.21
CA ASP A 116 2.22 10.02 -4.13
C ASP A 116 3.64 10.39 -4.55
N GLU A 117 4.35 9.50 -5.24
CA GLU A 117 5.69 9.79 -5.79
C GLU A 117 5.67 10.95 -6.79
N ASP A 118 4.70 11.00 -7.68
CA ASP A 118 4.55 12.09 -8.64
C ASP A 118 4.20 13.41 -7.94
N TYR A 119 3.39 13.37 -6.90
CA TYR A 119 3.08 14.53 -6.08
C TYR A 119 4.33 15.03 -5.35
N PHE A 120 5.05 14.16 -4.65
CA PHE A 120 6.28 14.53 -3.94
C PHE A 120 7.37 15.04 -4.88
N LYS A 121 7.56 14.46 -6.04
CA LYS A 121 8.48 14.97 -7.06
C LYS A 121 8.11 16.38 -7.52
N ARG A 122 6.82 16.68 -7.68
CA ARG A 122 6.36 18.02 -8.02
C ARG A 122 6.61 19.02 -6.88
N VAL A 123 6.32 18.64 -5.64
CA VAL A 123 6.59 19.48 -4.47
C VAL A 123 8.09 19.74 -4.35
N GLU A 124 8.94 18.74 -4.47
CA GLU A 124 10.41 18.87 -4.44
C GLU A 124 10.91 19.79 -5.54
N ALA A 125 10.39 19.67 -6.74
CA ALA A 125 10.74 20.55 -7.86
C ALA A 125 10.35 22.01 -7.60
N ILE A 126 9.19 22.26 -7.03
CA ILE A 126 8.73 23.60 -6.65
C ILE A 126 9.61 24.19 -5.54
N GLU A 127 9.88 23.41 -4.48
CA GLU A 127 10.76 23.84 -3.39
C GLU A 127 12.18 24.15 -3.89
N PHE A 128 12.70 23.33 -4.78
CA PHE A 128 13.99 23.56 -5.44
C PHE A 128 13.97 24.87 -6.22
N ALA A 129 12.97 25.09 -7.07
CA ALA A 129 12.84 26.30 -7.86
C ALA A 129 12.76 27.56 -6.97
N VAL A 130 11.94 27.57 -5.95
CA VAL A 130 11.81 28.68 -5.00
C VAL A 130 13.10 28.97 -4.26
N LYS A 131 13.81 27.93 -3.84
CA LYS A 131 15.07 28.06 -3.09
C LYS A 131 16.19 28.70 -3.90
N TYR A 132 16.25 28.39 -5.19
CA TYR A 132 17.35 28.80 -6.08
C TYR A 132 16.92 29.90 -7.08
N ASP A 133 15.74 30.47 -6.90
CA ASP A 133 15.23 31.55 -7.74
C ASP A 133 16.09 32.82 -7.63
N ASP A 134 16.09 33.62 -8.69
CA ASP A 134 16.82 34.90 -8.80
C ASP A 134 18.34 34.81 -8.50
N GLY A 135 18.95 33.65 -8.70
CA GLY A 135 20.39 33.44 -8.49
C GLY A 135 20.84 33.59 -7.03
N ARG A 136 19.93 33.44 -6.07
CA ARG A 136 20.22 33.55 -4.63
C ARG A 136 21.30 32.58 -4.16
N ASP A 137 21.35 31.40 -4.77
CA ASP A 137 22.36 30.40 -4.47
C ASP A 137 22.81 29.70 -5.76
N PRO A 138 23.99 30.03 -6.29
CA PRO A 138 24.47 29.47 -7.57
C PRO A 138 24.74 27.98 -7.53
N ARG A 139 24.79 27.36 -6.34
CA ARG A 139 24.96 25.88 -6.21
C ARG A 139 23.76 25.11 -6.78
N GLY A 140 22.61 25.75 -6.90
CA GLY A 140 21.42 25.17 -7.53
C GLY A 140 21.60 24.90 -9.03
N ILE A 141 22.40 25.71 -9.71
CA ILE A 141 22.64 25.61 -11.17
C ILE A 141 23.19 24.23 -11.55
N ALA A 142 24.15 23.72 -10.79
CA ALA A 142 24.77 22.42 -11.07
C ALA A 142 23.86 21.20 -10.78
N ARG A 143 22.72 21.44 -10.11
CA ARG A 143 21.75 20.40 -9.71
C ARG A 143 20.43 20.48 -10.46
N ALA A 144 20.23 21.53 -11.24
CA ALA A 144 19.00 21.75 -11.98
C ALA A 144 18.98 20.94 -13.28
N ASP A 145 17.84 20.32 -13.58
CA ASP A 145 17.60 19.67 -14.87
C ASP A 145 17.34 20.71 -15.99
N ILE A 146 16.73 21.84 -15.62
CA ILE A 146 16.42 22.95 -16.54
C ILE A 146 16.82 24.27 -15.86
N ILE A 147 17.51 25.14 -16.61
CA ILE A 147 17.89 26.48 -16.17
C ILE A 147 17.24 27.50 -17.09
N LEU A 148 16.46 28.42 -16.51
CA LEU A 148 15.90 29.56 -17.23
C LEU A 148 16.74 30.79 -16.98
N ILE A 149 17.22 31.41 -18.06
CA ILE A 149 18.03 32.63 -18.00
C ILE A 149 17.24 33.77 -18.63
N GLY A 150 17.07 34.84 -17.90
CA GLY A 150 16.33 36.00 -18.37
C GLY A 150 16.54 37.21 -17.46
N VAL A 151 15.96 38.36 -17.87
CA VAL A 151 15.97 39.57 -17.04
C VAL A 151 14.94 39.36 -15.93
N SER A 152 15.37 39.61 -14.67
CA SER A 152 14.50 39.45 -13.49
C SER A 152 13.22 40.26 -13.61
N ARG A 153 12.06 39.66 -13.31
CA ARG A 153 10.73 40.25 -13.31
C ARG A 153 10.17 40.75 -14.65
N THR A 154 10.63 40.15 -15.76
CA THR A 154 9.93 40.23 -17.04
C THR A 154 9.02 39.03 -17.17
N SER A 155 7.77 39.19 -16.88
CA SER A 155 6.71 38.19 -17.15
C SER A 155 6.06 38.49 -18.50
#